data_225c8de63ef5c894f8e4f47d648273b2
#
_entry.id   225c8de63ef5c894f8e4f47d648273b2
#
_cell.length_a   1.000
_cell.length_b   1.000
_cell.length_c   1.000
_cell.angle_alpha   90.00
_cell.angle_beta   90.00
_cell.angle_gamma   90.00
#
_symmetry.space_group_name_H-M   'P 1'
#
loop_
_entity.id
_entity.type
_entity.pdbx_description
1 polymer ?
#
loop_
_entity_poly.entity_id
_entity_poly.type
_entity_poly.pdbx_seq_one_letter_code
_entity_poly.pdbx_strand_id
1 'polypeptide(L)'
;LGGYGMDAYWAYVCSKDIPLRYSDFNIGKELRQNEEAIAERKDWIGTDKGRLNLLMADQCDGIVTGLYEYWRCYEPFFPEKTTFIPFPIVIGKEPNIPQETPEKLNLFIGISKNRSAYKGTDIMLRAAEKVKKDFPDKLNLKVVTGLPFDEYVRTMMGSDAIMDQLYSYTPSMNPLEAMNHGVI
;
A
#
# COMPACT_ATOMS: atom_id res chain seq x y z
N LEU A 1 4.48 -1.26 20.96
CA LEU A 1 3.89 -0.30 20.00
C LEU A 1 3.79 -0.92 18.62
N GLY A 2 2.69 -0.68 17.91
CA GLY A 2 2.49 -1.09 16.51
C GLY A 2 2.70 0.08 15.55
N GLY A 3 3.72 0.00 14.71
CA GLY A 3 3.96 0.92 13.60
C GLY A 3 3.36 0.36 12.29
N TYR A 4 2.04 0.47 12.15
CA TYR A 4 1.30 -0.13 11.03
C TYR A 4 0.54 0.88 10.18
N GLY A 5 0.77 2.14 10.35
CA GLY A 5 0.03 3.15 9.60
C GLY A 5 0.50 4.56 9.86
N MET A 6 -0.42 5.49 9.63
CA MET A 6 -0.16 6.90 9.82
C MET A 6 0.10 7.23 11.28
N ASP A 7 1.28 7.77 11.56
CA ASP A 7 1.72 8.18 12.89
C ASP A 7 2.77 9.31 12.81
N ALA A 8 3.25 9.75 13.99
CA ALA A 8 4.18 10.88 14.07
C ALA A 8 5.54 10.55 13.45
N TYR A 9 6.05 9.31 13.59
CA TYR A 9 7.33 8.91 12.99
C TYR A 9 7.23 8.85 11.47
N TRP A 10 6.17 8.23 10.95
CA TRP A 10 5.91 8.18 9.52
C TRP A 10 5.80 9.58 8.91
N ALA A 11 4.99 10.46 9.53
CA ALA A 11 4.81 11.83 9.07
C ALA A 11 6.10 12.65 9.15
N TYR A 12 6.84 12.56 10.26
CA TYR A 12 8.06 13.33 10.48
C TYR A 12 9.19 12.86 9.56
N VAL A 13 9.51 11.56 9.59
CA VAL A 13 10.65 10.99 8.86
C VAL A 13 10.49 11.15 7.35
N CYS A 14 9.31 10.84 6.82
CA CYS A 14 9.05 10.98 5.39
C CYS A 14 8.90 12.45 4.92
N SER A 15 8.71 13.40 5.85
CA SER A 15 8.66 14.83 5.52
C SER A 15 9.98 15.56 5.72
N LYS A 16 10.88 15.04 6.55
CA LYS A 16 12.14 15.72 6.93
C LYS A 16 13.36 15.00 6.37
N ASP A 17 13.50 13.73 6.67
CA ASP A 17 14.68 12.95 6.32
C ASP A 17 14.57 12.30 4.94
N ILE A 18 13.33 12.09 4.48
CA ILE A 18 12.98 11.51 3.18
C ILE A 18 13.85 10.27 2.85
N PRO A 19 13.83 9.23 3.70
CA PRO A 19 14.66 8.04 3.51
C PRO A 19 14.14 7.14 2.40
N LEU A 20 12.89 7.35 1.99
CA LEU A 20 12.17 6.58 0.99
C LEU A 20 11.92 7.43 -0.25
N ARG A 21 12.04 6.82 -1.42
CA ARG A 21 11.74 7.50 -2.69
C ARG A 21 10.25 7.85 -2.84
N TYR A 22 9.40 7.06 -2.21
CA TYR A 22 7.94 7.24 -2.23
C TYR A 22 7.37 7.06 -0.84
N SER A 23 6.46 7.93 -0.46
CA SER A 23 5.65 7.80 0.73
C SER A 23 4.35 8.58 0.58
N ASP A 24 3.57 8.56 1.62
CA ASP A 24 2.38 9.39 1.75
C ASP A 24 2.70 10.90 1.69
N PHE A 25 3.93 11.26 1.95
CA PHE A 25 4.36 12.64 2.09
C PHE A 25 5.34 13.12 1.03
N ASN A 26 5.95 12.21 0.25
CA ASN A 26 6.94 12.58 -0.77
C ASN A 26 6.87 11.73 -2.04
N ILE A 27 7.35 12.31 -3.13
CA ILE A 27 7.76 11.63 -4.37
C ILE A 27 9.18 12.09 -4.69
N GLY A 28 10.13 11.17 -4.70
CA GLY A 28 11.53 11.52 -4.78
C GLY A 28 11.94 12.36 -3.57
N LYS A 29 12.51 13.53 -3.79
CA LYS A 29 12.89 14.48 -2.74
C LYS A 29 11.85 15.58 -2.51
N GLU A 30 10.76 15.58 -3.26
CA GLU A 30 9.74 16.61 -3.20
C GLU A 30 8.57 16.17 -2.31
N LEU A 31 8.13 17.07 -1.45
CA LEU A 31 6.95 16.84 -0.61
C LEU A 31 5.68 16.93 -1.45
N ARG A 32 4.77 16.00 -1.20
CA ARG A 32 3.43 16.04 -1.78
C ARG A 32 2.67 17.26 -1.27
N GLN A 33 2.01 17.96 -2.19
CA GLN A 33 1.25 19.19 -1.92
C GLN A 33 -0.27 18.98 -1.98
N ASN A 34 -0.74 17.75 -2.10
CA ASN A 34 -2.16 17.45 -2.03
C ASN A 34 -2.71 17.66 -0.60
N GLU A 35 -3.98 18.02 -0.53
CA GLU A 35 -4.66 18.39 0.73
C GLU A 35 -4.51 17.34 1.82
N GLU A 36 -4.64 16.06 1.49
CA GLU A 36 -4.50 14.94 2.42
C GLU A 36 -3.10 14.90 3.04
N ALA A 37 -2.04 14.96 2.24
CA ALA A 37 -0.67 14.92 2.74
C ALA A 37 -0.36 16.14 3.63
N ILE A 38 -0.93 17.31 3.31
CA ILE A 38 -0.79 18.53 4.12
C ILE A 38 -1.55 18.37 5.44
N ALA A 39 -2.79 17.88 5.39
CA ALA A 39 -3.62 17.69 6.57
C ALA A 39 -2.98 16.69 7.54
N GLU A 40 -2.52 15.54 7.06
CA GLU A 40 -1.86 14.52 7.87
C GLU A 40 -0.56 15.05 8.52
N ARG A 41 0.27 15.80 7.80
CA ARG A 41 1.45 16.43 8.41
C ARG A 41 1.07 17.38 9.55
N LYS A 42 0.01 18.17 9.39
CA LYS A 42 -0.48 19.10 10.42
C LYS A 42 -1.10 18.38 11.60
N ASP A 43 -1.73 17.23 11.37
CA ASP A 43 -2.38 16.44 12.43
C ASP A 43 -1.34 15.74 13.33
N TRP A 44 -0.18 15.37 12.79
CA TRP A 44 0.83 14.63 13.53
C TRP A 44 2.01 15.47 14.00
N ILE A 45 2.53 16.39 13.17
CA ILE A 45 3.78 17.09 13.47
C ILE A 45 3.52 18.28 14.40
N GLY A 46 4.12 18.24 15.59
CA GLY A 46 4.04 19.32 16.57
C GLY A 46 2.74 19.37 17.39
N THR A 47 1.88 18.39 17.23
CA THR A 47 0.59 18.28 17.95
C THR A 47 0.70 17.47 19.24
N ASP A 48 -0.32 17.53 20.11
CA ASP A 48 -0.41 16.68 21.32
C ASP A 48 -0.50 15.20 20.94
N LYS A 49 -1.25 14.88 19.92
CA LYS A 49 -1.35 13.53 19.33
C LYS A 49 0.02 13.00 18.91
N GLY A 50 0.79 13.81 18.18
CA GLY A 50 2.14 13.46 17.79
C GLY A 50 3.08 13.29 18.97
N ARG A 51 3.04 14.23 19.95
CA ARG A 51 3.85 14.12 21.18
C ARG A 51 3.55 12.86 21.98
N LEU A 52 2.27 12.47 22.06
CA LEU A 52 1.89 11.22 22.72
C LEU A 52 2.46 9.99 22.00
N ASN A 53 2.41 9.97 20.67
CA ASN A 53 2.99 8.87 19.88
C ASN A 53 4.52 8.78 20.08
N LEU A 54 5.23 9.91 20.09
CA LEU A 54 6.67 9.95 20.40
C LEU A 54 6.97 9.40 21.79
N LEU A 55 6.20 9.81 22.79
CA LEU A 55 6.34 9.31 24.17
C LEU A 55 6.08 7.80 24.26
N MET A 56 5.02 7.31 23.60
CA MET A 56 4.71 5.88 23.56
C MET A 56 5.82 5.07 22.90
N ALA A 57 6.41 5.57 21.83
CA ALA A 57 7.53 4.91 21.16
C ALA A 57 8.79 4.88 22.02
N ASP A 58 9.04 5.95 22.77
CA ASP A 58 10.16 6.03 23.71
C ASP A 58 9.99 5.07 24.90
N GLN A 59 8.82 4.99 25.48
CA GLN A 59 8.55 4.28 26.73
C GLN A 59 8.15 2.80 26.56
N CYS A 60 7.79 2.34 25.35
CA CYS A 60 7.39 0.96 25.14
C CYS A 60 8.60 -0.01 25.13
N ASP A 61 8.36 -1.26 25.52
CA ASP A 61 9.38 -2.32 25.53
C ASP A 61 9.77 -2.79 24.12
N GLY A 62 8.89 -2.66 23.13
CA GLY A 62 9.15 -3.08 21.77
C GLY A 62 8.24 -2.38 20.75
N ILE A 63 8.75 -2.27 19.53
CA ILE A 63 8.05 -1.70 18.38
C ILE A 63 7.97 -2.76 17.29
N VAL A 64 6.76 -3.06 16.83
CA VAL A 64 6.52 -4.00 15.73
C VAL A 64 6.04 -3.23 14.52
N THR A 65 6.66 -3.46 13.37
CA THR A 65 6.29 -2.84 12.10
C THR A 65 5.99 -3.91 11.05
N GLY A 66 4.90 -3.74 10.31
CA GLY A 66 4.41 -4.74 9.36
C GLY A 66 4.78 -4.51 7.90
N LEU A 67 5.21 -3.30 7.56
CA LEU A 67 5.70 -2.93 6.23
C LEU A 67 7.11 -2.35 6.33
N TYR A 68 7.92 -2.57 5.29
CA TYR A 68 9.29 -2.07 5.21
C TYR A 68 9.36 -0.55 5.39
N GLU A 69 8.42 0.18 4.79
CA GLU A 69 8.35 1.63 4.87
C GLU A 69 8.21 2.12 6.31
N TYR A 70 7.36 1.48 7.10
CA TYR A 70 7.19 1.84 8.52
C TYR A 70 8.39 1.41 9.36
N TRP A 71 8.94 0.23 9.11
CA TRP A 71 10.19 -0.21 9.76
C TRP A 71 11.30 0.81 9.55
N ARG A 72 11.45 1.31 8.33
CA ARG A 72 12.47 2.30 7.97
C ARG A 72 12.31 3.64 8.67
N CYS A 73 11.12 3.95 9.19
CA CYS A 73 10.87 5.16 9.97
C CYS A 73 11.17 5.01 11.46
N TYR A 74 11.09 3.81 12.01
CA TYR A 74 11.31 3.56 13.43
C TYR A 74 12.72 3.05 13.75
N GLU A 75 13.25 2.14 12.95
CA GLU A 75 14.53 1.49 13.19
C GLU A 75 15.70 2.45 13.44
N PRO A 76 15.85 3.57 12.72
CA PRO A 76 16.95 4.49 12.96
C PRO A 76 16.96 5.15 14.35
N PHE A 77 15.79 5.24 14.99
CA PHE A 77 15.63 5.83 16.34
C PHE A 77 15.67 4.80 17.45
N PHE A 78 15.21 3.58 17.16
CA PHE A 78 15.04 2.50 18.13
C PHE A 78 15.55 1.16 17.59
N PRO A 79 16.84 1.04 17.20
CA PRO A 79 17.35 -0.18 16.59
C PRO A 79 17.23 -1.40 17.49
N GLU A 80 17.40 -1.23 18.81
CA GLU A 80 17.38 -2.33 19.79
C GLU A 80 15.99 -2.89 20.09
N LYS A 81 14.93 -2.13 19.79
CA LYS A 81 13.56 -2.54 20.13
C LYS A 81 12.58 -2.54 18.96
N THR A 82 13.03 -2.23 17.74
CA THR A 82 12.20 -2.29 16.53
C THR A 82 12.38 -3.62 15.81
N THR A 83 11.27 -4.33 15.62
CA THR A 83 11.25 -5.61 14.91
C THR A 83 10.30 -5.54 13.72
N PHE A 84 10.78 -5.98 12.57
CA PHE A 84 9.97 -6.16 11.39
C PHE A 84 9.25 -7.51 11.45
N ILE A 85 7.93 -7.48 11.57
CA ILE A 85 7.07 -8.66 11.51
C ILE A 85 6.04 -8.42 10.40
N PRO A 86 6.14 -9.09 9.25
CA PRO A 86 5.20 -8.93 8.14
C PRO A 86 3.74 -9.11 8.59
N PHE A 87 2.81 -8.50 7.88
CA PHE A 87 1.39 -8.67 8.17
C PHE A 87 1.01 -10.16 8.17
N PRO A 88 0.32 -10.62 9.21
CA PRO A 88 -0.19 -11.98 9.23
C PRO A 88 -1.26 -12.13 8.14
N ILE A 89 -1.16 -13.20 7.38
CA ILE A 89 -2.17 -13.61 6.42
C ILE A 89 -2.62 -15.03 6.78
N VAL A 90 -3.92 -15.25 6.72
CA VAL A 90 -4.46 -16.60 6.86
C VAL A 90 -4.31 -17.29 5.52
N ILE A 91 -3.38 -18.22 5.44
CA ILE A 91 -3.21 -19.05 4.24
C ILE A 91 -4.42 -19.99 4.17
N GLY A 92 -5.19 -19.83 3.10
CA GLY A 92 -6.35 -20.65 2.81
C GLY A 92 -6.01 -22.04 2.29
N LYS A 93 -6.93 -22.63 1.53
CA LYS A 93 -6.64 -23.83 0.74
C LYS A 93 -5.61 -23.50 -0.33
N GLU A 94 -4.89 -24.51 -0.83
CA GLU A 94 -3.95 -24.34 -1.94
C GLU A 94 -4.60 -23.51 -3.07
N PRO A 95 -3.93 -22.46 -3.53
CA PRO A 95 -4.47 -21.62 -4.58
C PRO A 95 -4.64 -22.44 -5.85
N ASN A 96 -5.75 -22.26 -6.53
CA ASN A 96 -5.97 -22.85 -7.84
C ASN A 96 -5.15 -22.08 -8.89
N ILE A 97 -3.89 -22.44 -9.03
CA ILE A 97 -2.99 -21.83 -10.02
C ILE A 97 -3.34 -22.41 -11.37
N PRO A 98 -3.76 -21.62 -12.35
CA PRO A 98 -4.00 -22.10 -13.71
C PRO A 98 -2.74 -22.73 -14.28
N GLN A 99 -2.86 -23.93 -14.84
CA GLN A 99 -1.73 -24.62 -15.46
C GLN A 99 -1.35 -24.05 -16.83
N GLU A 100 -2.24 -23.31 -17.45
CA GLU A 100 -2.05 -22.68 -18.76
C GLU A 100 -2.28 -21.17 -18.66
N THR A 101 -1.48 -20.43 -19.44
CA THR A 101 -1.68 -18.98 -19.58
C THR A 101 -2.99 -18.74 -20.33
N PRO A 102 -3.90 -17.91 -19.78
CA PRO A 102 -5.16 -17.62 -20.45
C PRO A 102 -4.92 -16.90 -21.78
N GLU A 103 -5.72 -17.22 -22.79
CA GLU A 103 -5.65 -16.52 -24.08
C GLU A 103 -5.90 -15.01 -23.94
N LYS A 104 -6.75 -14.65 -22.98
CA LYS A 104 -7.08 -13.27 -22.64
C LYS A 104 -6.97 -13.04 -21.15
N LEU A 105 -6.02 -12.20 -20.74
CA LEU A 105 -5.71 -11.88 -19.36
C LEU A 105 -6.82 -11.00 -18.75
N ASN A 106 -7.36 -11.40 -17.60
CA ASN A 106 -8.25 -10.59 -16.78
C ASN A 106 -7.42 -9.78 -15.77
N LEU A 107 -7.22 -8.49 -16.05
CA LEU A 107 -6.48 -7.58 -15.17
C LEU A 107 -7.44 -6.80 -14.28
N PHE A 108 -7.23 -6.87 -12.98
CA PHE A 108 -8.01 -6.14 -11.99
C PHE A 108 -7.28 -4.88 -11.49
N ILE A 109 -8.01 -3.77 -11.40
CA ILE A 109 -7.55 -2.52 -10.78
C ILE A 109 -8.61 -2.04 -9.81
N GLY A 110 -8.29 -2.06 -8.50
CA GLY A 110 -9.12 -1.47 -7.46
C GLY A 110 -8.76 -0.01 -7.21
N ILE A 111 -9.71 0.91 -7.42
CA ILE A 111 -9.48 2.35 -7.22
C ILE A 111 -10.17 2.82 -5.96
N SER A 112 -9.39 3.33 -5.01
CA SER A 112 -9.89 4.12 -3.90
C SER A 112 -9.93 5.58 -4.29
N LYS A 113 -11.11 6.21 -4.28
CA LYS A 113 -11.29 7.61 -4.71
C LYS A 113 -10.36 8.58 -4.00
N ASN A 114 -10.14 8.36 -2.69
CA ASN A 114 -9.34 9.24 -1.85
C ASN A 114 -7.85 8.92 -1.85
N ARG A 115 -7.41 7.85 -2.53
CA ARG A 115 -6.02 7.37 -2.52
C ARG A 115 -5.42 7.17 -3.90
N SER A 116 -6.08 7.63 -4.96
CA SER A 116 -5.63 7.39 -6.34
C SER A 116 -4.26 8.02 -6.62
N ALA A 117 -4.07 9.30 -6.33
CA ALA A 117 -2.79 9.98 -6.49
C ALA A 117 -1.67 9.39 -5.61
N TYR A 118 -2.04 8.84 -4.49
CA TYR A 118 -1.21 8.22 -3.48
C TYR A 118 -0.62 6.90 -3.97
N LYS A 119 -1.50 6.02 -4.42
CA LYS A 119 -1.16 4.72 -4.96
C LYS A 119 -0.64 4.78 -6.41
N GLY A 120 -0.85 5.89 -7.12
CA GLY A 120 -0.56 6.01 -8.56
C GLY A 120 -1.53 5.21 -9.44
N THR A 121 -2.75 4.95 -8.95
CA THR A 121 -3.74 4.14 -9.67
C THR A 121 -4.21 4.82 -10.97
N ASP A 122 -4.18 6.14 -11.04
CA ASP A 122 -4.46 6.91 -12.25
C ASP A 122 -3.43 6.64 -13.35
N ILE A 123 -2.17 6.47 -12.99
CA ILE A 123 -1.08 6.13 -13.94
C ILE A 123 -1.24 4.68 -14.42
N MET A 124 -1.48 3.77 -13.47
CA MET A 124 -1.70 2.35 -13.78
C MET A 124 -2.92 2.16 -14.68
N LEU A 125 -4.02 2.85 -14.39
CA LEU A 125 -5.23 2.80 -15.22
C LEU A 125 -4.95 3.26 -16.65
N ARG A 126 -4.31 4.41 -16.85
CA ARG A 126 -3.93 4.90 -18.19
C ARG A 126 -3.03 3.91 -18.94
N ALA A 127 -2.09 3.28 -18.23
CA ALA A 127 -1.22 2.27 -18.82
C ALA A 127 -2.01 1.03 -19.25
N ALA A 128 -2.90 0.52 -18.39
CA ALA A 128 -3.74 -0.64 -18.69
C ALA A 128 -4.73 -0.37 -19.83
N GLU A 129 -5.35 0.82 -19.87
CA GLU A 129 -6.23 1.25 -20.96
C GLU A 129 -5.49 1.32 -22.29
N LYS A 130 -4.25 1.83 -22.27
CA LYS A 130 -3.40 1.84 -23.47
C LYS A 130 -3.12 0.43 -23.96
N VAL A 131 -2.72 -0.49 -23.08
CA VAL A 131 -2.47 -1.88 -23.44
C VAL A 131 -3.74 -2.55 -23.97
N LYS A 132 -4.90 -2.33 -23.33
CA LYS A 132 -6.19 -2.85 -23.81
C LYS A 132 -6.55 -2.32 -25.20
N LYS A 133 -6.23 -1.06 -25.49
CA LYS A 133 -6.45 -0.46 -26.83
C LYS A 133 -5.54 -1.06 -27.88
N ASP A 134 -4.27 -1.27 -27.54
CA ASP A 134 -3.25 -1.79 -28.47
C ASP A 134 -3.43 -3.32 -28.68
N PHE A 135 -3.98 -4.03 -27.69
CA PHE A 135 -4.17 -5.48 -27.67
C PHE A 135 -5.56 -5.90 -27.18
N PRO A 136 -6.65 -5.56 -27.89
CA PRO A 136 -8.03 -5.73 -27.39
C PRO A 136 -8.41 -7.19 -27.14
N ASP A 137 -7.80 -8.13 -27.87
CA ASP A 137 -8.05 -9.56 -27.75
C ASP A 137 -7.22 -10.24 -26.66
N LYS A 138 -6.24 -9.54 -26.10
CA LYS A 138 -5.31 -10.10 -25.09
C LYS A 138 -5.61 -9.62 -23.67
N LEU A 139 -6.31 -8.52 -23.49
CA LEU A 139 -6.56 -7.93 -22.16
C LEU A 139 -8.05 -7.66 -21.94
N ASN A 140 -8.56 -8.20 -20.86
CA ASN A 140 -9.83 -7.81 -20.26
C ASN A 140 -9.55 -6.99 -18.97
N LEU A 141 -9.92 -5.71 -18.96
CA LEU A 141 -9.66 -4.80 -17.85
C LEU A 141 -10.90 -4.67 -16.97
N LYS A 142 -10.77 -5.07 -15.71
CA LYS A 142 -11.79 -4.91 -14.66
C LYS A 142 -11.39 -3.77 -13.73
N VAL A 143 -12.07 -2.62 -13.86
CA VAL A 143 -11.85 -1.46 -12.99
C VAL A 143 -12.97 -1.37 -11.97
N VAL A 144 -12.63 -1.33 -10.70
CA VAL A 144 -13.57 -1.35 -9.60
C VAL A 144 -13.35 -0.15 -8.69
N THR A 145 -14.44 0.53 -8.32
CA THR A 145 -14.42 1.67 -7.42
C THR A 145 -15.61 1.60 -6.46
N GLY A 146 -15.32 1.64 -5.14
CA GLY A 146 -16.37 1.79 -4.12
C GLY A 146 -17.30 0.59 -3.96
N LEU A 147 -16.87 -0.62 -4.30
CA LEU A 147 -17.63 -1.83 -4.03
C LEU A 147 -17.60 -2.21 -2.53
N PRO A 148 -18.65 -2.89 -2.03
CA PRO A 148 -18.59 -3.62 -0.77
C PRO A 148 -17.42 -4.62 -0.77
N PHE A 149 -16.83 -4.85 0.40
CA PHE A 149 -15.61 -5.68 0.52
C PHE A 149 -15.76 -7.08 -0.09
N ASP A 150 -16.85 -7.79 0.20
CA ASP A 150 -17.08 -9.14 -0.31
C ASP A 150 -17.21 -9.20 -1.84
N GLU A 151 -17.81 -8.17 -2.44
CA GLU A 151 -17.94 -8.06 -3.90
C GLU A 151 -16.61 -7.69 -4.55
N TYR A 152 -15.86 -6.81 -3.89
CA TYR A 152 -14.50 -6.45 -4.29
C TYR A 152 -13.60 -7.70 -4.34
N VAL A 153 -13.56 -8.47 -3.25
CA VAL A 153 -12.75 -9.71 -3.16
C VAL A 153 -13.18 -10.72 -4.22
N ARG A 154 -14.50 -10.97 -4.38
CA ARG A 154 -14.98 -11.91 -5.42
C ARG A 154 -14.59 -11.48 -6.83
N THR A 155 -14.60 -10.17 -7.12
CA THR A 155 -14.21 -9.65 -8.43
C THR A 155 -12.71 -9.78 -8.65
N MET A 156 -11.91 -9.52 -7.62
CA MET A 156 -10.45 -9.69 -7.62
C MET A 156 -10.06 -11.15 -7.83
N MET A 157 -10.67 -12.08 -7.07
CA MET A 157 -10.42 -13.52 -7.17
C MET A 157 -10.80 -14.12 -8.54
N GLY A 158 -11.70 -13.50 -9.26
CA GLY A 158 -12.06 -13.85 -10.64
C GLY A 158 -11.16 -13.20 -11.70
N SER A 159 -9.95 -12.77 -11.33
CA SER A 159 -8.97 -12.15 -12.21
C SER A 159 -7.68 -12.96 -12.22
N ASP A 160 -6.85 -12.75 -13.24
CA ASP A 160 -5.56 -13.45 -13.38
C ASP A 160 -4.41 -12.64 -12.77
N ALA A 161 -4.56 -11.30 -12.79
CA ALA A 161 -3.57 -10.38 -12.24
C ALA A 161 -4.23 -9.14 -11.65
N ILE A 162 -3.51 -8.49 -10.70
CA ILE A 162 -3.92 -7.20 -10.12
C ILE A 162 -2.85 -6.13 -10.30
N MET A 163 -3.30 -4.86 -10.37
CA MET A 163 -2.45 -3.70 -10.16
C MET A 163 -2.98 -2.94 -8.94
N ASP A 164 -2.26 -2.98 -7.81
CA ASP A 164 -2.71 -2.36 -6.56
C ASP A 164 -2.11 -0.99 -6.33
N GLN A 165 -0.79 -0.87 -6.41
CA GLN A 165 -0.11 0.41 -6.15
C GLN A 165 1.26 0.50 -6.83
N LEU A 166 1.52 1.68 -7.41
CA LEU A 166 2.78 2.01 -8.08
C LEU A 166 3.84 2.53 -7.09
N TYR A 167 3.40 3.24 -6.05
CA TYR A 167 4.26 3.91 -5.09
C TYR A 167 4.26 3.18 -3.74
N SER A 168 4.87 2.00 -3.71
CA SER A 168 5.05 1.19 -2.50
C SER A 168 6.30 0.33 -2.58
N TYR A 169 6.75 -0.16 -1.43
CA TYR A 169 7.90 -1.08 -1.31
C TYR A 169 7.49 -2.47 -0.89
N THR A 170 6.39 -2.57 -0.17
CA THR A 170 5.92 -3.84 0.38
C THR A 170 4.47 -4.05 -0.07
N PRO A 171 4.08 -5.28 -0.43
CA PRO A 171 2.69 -5.58 -0.73
C PRO A 171 1.81 -5.29 0.51
N SER A 172 0.72 -4.57 0.28
CA SER A 172 -0.33 -4.39 1.28
C SER A 172 -1.24 -5.61 1.38
N MET A 173 -2.30 -5.54 2.17
CA MET A 173 -3.22 -6.67 2.35
C MET A 173 -3.90 -7.14 1.06
N ASN A 174 -4.22 -6.23 0.13
CA ASN A 174 -4.86 -6.61 -1.14
C ASN A 174 -3.99 -7.51 -2.03
N PRO A 175 -2.72 -7.16 -2.33
CA PRO A 175 -1.84 -8.07 -3.07
C PRO A 175 -1.58 -9.39 -2.34
N LEU A 176 -1.47 -9.37 -1.00
CA LEU A 176 -1.29 -10.59 -0.22
C LEU A 176 -2.52 -11.51 -0.34
N GLU A 177 -3.73 -10.94 -0.24
CA GLU A 177 -4.97 -11.69 -0.43
C GLU A 177 -5.10 -12.21 -1.86
N ALA A 178 -4.75 -11.41 -2.87
CA ALA A 178 -4.72 -11.83 -4.26
C ALA A 178 -3.79 -13.03 -4.47
N MET A 179 -2.55 -12.95 -3.99
CA MET A 179 -1.58 -14.04 -4.08
C MET A 179 -2.04 -15.30 -3.34
N ASN A 180 -2.73 -15.15 -2.20
CA ASN A 180 -3.32 -16.27 -1.45
C ASN A 180 -4.37 -17.05 -2.27
N HIS A 181 -4.95 -16.40 -3.27
CA HIS A 181 -5.92 -16.99 -4.21
C HIS A 181 -5.34 -17.29 -5.59
N GLY A 182 -4.03 -17.20 -5.78
CA GLY A 182 -3.37 -17.49 -7.04
C GLY A 182 -3.49 -16.37 -8.09
N VAL A 183 -3.88 -15.18 -7.69
CA VAL A 183 -3.90 -13.99 -8.56
C VAL A 183 -2.55 -13.27 -8.42
N ILE A 184 -1.91 -12.95 -9.54
CA ILE A 184 -0.56 -12.35 -9.61
C ILE A 184 -0.63 -10.83 -9.58
#